data_5fa52309e06f7466b7d8e47c2fe81086
#
_entry.id   5fa52309e06f7466b7d8e47c2fe81086
#
_cell.length_a   1.000
_cell.length_b   1.000
_cell.length_c   1.000
_cell.angle_alpha   90.00
_cell.angle_beta   90.00
_cell.angle_gamma   90.00
#
_symmetry.space_group_name_H-M   'P 1'
#
loop_
_entity.id
_entity.type
_entity.pdbx_description
1 polymer ?
#
loop_
_entity_poly.entity_id
_entity_poly.type
_entity_poly.pdbx_seq_one_letter_code
_entity_poly.pdbx_strand_id
1 'polypeptide(L)'
;METTTRTRTTMLASTTSFLWWWCLVFLLMLTSNSGVSAFTREDDAREEEDHHHHELSHFFVSSPRRVLLDAETGKTSMELYIMIPFVCGLVGYVTNVLALKMTFYPLEFFPRCLKFAQVPGQPFGLLGGWQGIIPSKAGKMAEILVDLMTEKLIDVKDTFAKLDSHEFADVLKQPLRVKVREQFEEVMTENAPDLWLTLPEYVKNEIVKTVIERSPLFLETLIDALKENVYEILDLKSMVVRLAEENKDKVVQMFKDVGANEFRFIEVSGLYFGFLFGLVQMGVFYVVDQSHPEYGIWLLPLFGFATGYLTNWVALTVIFKPVEPIHFFGGCYTLHGVFLKRQVEVSAEFSRLNFLHFCNAENLWNEMMHGSFKGKFESLIRKSSREFFDSQAGVTGKYLTNEFLGQRAYEKITDQMSDLLIRDVKHIIPHSYEYQDEALEIEMTVSEKMGALRSSEFERVLHPVFEQDEIKLIVVGGVLGAAVGVIQYYAAFGGS
;
A
#
# COMPACT_ATOMS: atom_id res chain seq x y z
N MET A 1 -0.04 8.53 45.26
CA MET A 1 -1.01 7.42 45.15
C MET A 1 -2.29 7.84 44.50
N GLU A 2 -2.28 8.89 43.66
CA GLU A 2 -3.48 9.53 43.07
C GLU A 2 -3.47 9.59 41.53
N THR A 3 -2.46 9.03 40.88
CA THR A 3 -2.34 9.09 39.40
C THR A 3 -2.79 7.83 38.65
N THR A 4 -3.14 6.75 39.38
CA THR A 4 -3.50 5.45 38.76
C THR A 4 -5.01 5.25 38.59
N THR A 5 -5.85 6.08 39.19
CA THR A 5 -7.32 5.94 39.13
C THR A 5 -7.95 6.73 37.99
N ARG A 6 -7.26 7.74 37.42
CA ARG A 6 -7.81 8.58 36.34
C ARG A 6 -7.71 7.98 34.95
N THR A 7 -6.82 7.01 34.77
CA THR A 7 -6.63 6.31 33.48
C THR A 7 -7.62 5.15 33.25
N ARG A 8 -8.20 4.59 34.32
CA ARG A 8 -9.18 3.49 34.20
C ARG A 8 -10.59 3.94 33.80
N THR A 9 -11.00 5.16 34.21
CA THR A 9 -12.33 5.69 33.89
C THR A 9 -12.46 6.21 32.45
N THR A 10 -11.37 6.67 31.87
CA THR A 10 -11.38 7.10 30.45
C THR A 10 -11.36 5.93 29.46
N MET A 11 -10.84 4.77 29.84
CA MET A 11 -10.90 3.57 29.01
C MET A 11 -12.31 2.94 28.94
N LEU A 12 -13.09 2.99 30.02
CA LEU A 12 -14.44 2.41 30.04
C LEU A 12 -15.49 3.27 29.31
N ALA A 13 -15.33 4.59 29.29
CA ALA A 13 -16.23 5.46 28.53
C ALA A 13 -16.00 5.39 27.01
N SER A 14 -14.78 5.06 26.57
CA SER A 14 -14.46 4.88 25.16
C SER A 14 -15.01 3.57 24.58
N THR A 15 -15.11 2.52 25.39
CA THR A 15 -15.57 1.20 24.96
C THR A 15 -17.09 1.11 24.75
N THR A 16 -17.89 1.84 25.51
CA THR A 16 -19.36 1.85 25.35
C THR A 16 -19.80 2.65 24.13
N SER A 17 -19.18 3.80 23.86
CA SER A 17 -19.40 4.58 22.62
C SER A 17 -18.98 3.82 21.38
N PHE A 18 -17.93 3.01 21.51
CA PHE A 18 -17.37 2.14 20.48
C PHE A 18 -18.35 1.03 20.06
N LEU A 19 -19.00 0.37 20.99
CA LEU A 19 -19.97 -0.70 20.73
C LEU A 19 -21.23 -0.20 19.98
N TRP A 20 -21.75 0.97 20.36
CA TRP A 20 -22.91 1.58 19.70
C TRP A 20 -22.61 1.99 18.25
N TRP A 21 -21.44 2.54 18.04
CA TRP A 21 -21.00 3.00 16.72
C TRP A 21 -20.77 1.82 15.76
N TRP A 22 -20.27 0.71 16.28
CA TRP A 22 -20.01 -0.52 15.53
C TRP A 22 -21.27 -1.25 15.10
N CYS A 23 -22.29 -1.30 15.94
CA CYS A 23 -23.60 -1.83 15.53
C CYS A 23 -24.21 -0.99 14.39
N LEU A 24 -24.03 0.33 14.41
CA LEU A 24 -24.53 1.22 13.37
C LEU A 24 -23.78 1.05 12.04
N VAL A 25 -22.43 0.93 12.09
CA VAL A 25 -21.58 0.69 10.92
C VAL A 25 -21.86 -0.67 10.31
N PHE A 26 -22.09 -1.70 11.13
CA PHE A 26 -22.47 -3.04 10.69
C PHE A 26 -23.81 -3.05 9.95
N LEU A 27 -24.81 -2.35 10.49
CA LEU A 27 -26.10 -2.16 9.81
C LEU A 27 -25.98 -1.39 8.51
N LEU A 28 -25.17 -0.34 8.46
CA LEU A 28 -24.93 0.46 7.26
C LEU A 28 -24.13 -0.31 6.19
N MET A 29 -23.18 -1.18 6.58
CA MET A 29 -22.47 -2.04 5.62
C MET A 29 -23.35 -3.15 5.05
N LEU A 30 -24.30 -3.69 5.80
CA LEU A 30 -25.28 -4.66 5.29
C LEU A 30 -26.23 -4.01 4.28
N THR A 31 -26.56 -2.72 4.46
CA THR A 31 -27.47 -2.00 3.55
C THR A 31 -26.75 -1.40 2.32
N SER A 32 -25.42 -1.22 2.38
CA SER A 32 -24.63 -0.65 1.28
C SER A 32 -24.32 -1.63 0.12
N ASN A 33 -24.56 -2.93 0.29
CA ASN A 33 -24.24 -3.94 -0.72
C ASN A 33 -25.39 -4.19 -1.72
N SER A 34 -26.50 -3.44 -1.64
CA SER A 34 -27.61 -3.51 -2.58
C SER A 34 -27.60 -2.42 -3.67
N GLY A 35 -26.49 -1.65 -3.77
CA GLY A 35 -26.45 -0.44 -4.60
C GLY A 35 -25.39 -0.38 -5.72
N VAL A 36 -24.78 -1.50 -6.15
CA VAL A 36 -23.79 -1.45 -7.26
C VAL A 36 -24.08 -2.53 -8.30
N SER A 37 -25.27 -2.50 -8.89
CA SER A 37 -25.51 -3.10 -10.20
C SER A 37 -26.82 -2.63 -10.81
N ALA A 38 -26.96 -1.33 -11.02
CA ALA A 38 -28.04 -0.77 -11.82
C ALA A 38 -27.59 0.52 -12.51
N PHE A 39 -26.70 0.39 -13.48
CA PHE A 39 -26.56 1.39 -14.53
C PHE A 39 -26.28 0.67 -15.84
N THR A 40 -27.33 0.24 -16.48
CA THR A 40 -27.58 0.11 -17.92
C THR A 40 -28.79 -0.80 -18.13
N ARG A 41 -29.96 -0.24 -18.28
CA ARG A 41 -31.00 -0.53 -19.27
C ARG A 41 -32.30 0.10 -18.78
N GLU A 42 -32.54 1.29 -19.21
CA GLU A 42 -33.92 1.81 -19.36
C GLU A 42 -34.59 1.07 -20.51
N ASP A 43 -35.89 0.89 -20.30
CA ASP A 43 -36.93 0.44 -21.18
C ASP A 43 -37.27 -1.05 -21.11
N ASP A 44 -38.58 -1.24 -20.82
CA ASP A 44 -39.39 -2.47 -20.82
C ASP A 44 -39.39 -3.31 -19.54
N ALA A 45 -40.25 -2.94 -18.59
CA ALA A 45 -41.09 -3.85 -17.77
C ALA A 45 -41.81 -3.11 -16.61
N ARG A 46 -42.89 -2.45 -16.94
CA ARG A 46 -43.83 -1.85 -15.98
C ARG A 46 -45.11 -2.66 -15.93
N GLU A 47 -45.09 -3.92 -15.57
CA GLU A 47 -46.35 -4.65 -15.30
C GLU A 47 -46.23 -5.94 -14.47
N GLU A 48 -45.05 -6.32 -13.92
CA GLU A 48 -44.91 -7.56 -13.12
C GLU A 48 -44.46 -7.38 -11.66
N GLU A 49 -44.37 -6.17 -11.13
CA GLU A 49 -43.75 -5.91 -9.80
C GLU A 49 -44.72 -6.00 -8.63
N ASP A 50 -46.03 -6.11 -8.82
CA ASP A 50 -47.00 -6.07 -7.71
C ASP A 50 -47.33 -7.45 -7.11
N HIS A 51 -46.95 -8.56 -7.74
CA HIS A 51 -47.24 -9.90 -7.21
C HIS A 51 -46.09 -10.53 -6.38
N HIS A 52 -44.87 -10.11 -6.53
CA HIS A 52 -43.74 -10.70 -5.79
C HIS A 52 -43.48 -10.09 -4.40
N HIS A 53 -43.89 -8.84 -4.16
CA HIS A 53 -43.75 -8.21 -2.85
C HIS A 53 -44.70 -8.74 -1.79
N HIS A 54 -45.81 -9.36 -2.18
CA HIS A 54 -46.76 -9.92 -1.23
C HIS A 54 -46.37 -11.32 -0.69
N GLU A 55 -45.64 -12.12 -1.45
CA GLU A 55 -45.18 -13.44 -0.98
C GLU A 55 -43.96 -13.35 -0.05
N LEU A 56 -43.01 -12.41 -0.28
CA LEU A 56 -41.86 -12.23 0.59
C LEU A 56 -42.22 -11.62 1.95
N SER A 57 -43.26 -10.81 2.04
CA SER A 57 -43.75 -10.28 3.31
C SER A 57 -44.45 -11.33 4.18
N HIS A 58 -45.10 -12.33 3.58
CA HIS A 58 -45.68 -13.45 4.29
C HIS A 58 -44.67 -14.49 4.80
N PHE A 59 -43.51 -14.59 4.16
CA PHE A 59 -42.44 -15.50 4.60
C PHE A 59 -41.68 -14.97 5.84
N PHE A 60 -41.62 -13.65 6.03
CA PHE A 60 -40.97 -13.02 7.19
C PHE A 60 -41.92 -12.75 8.40
N VAL A 61 -43.23 -12.78 8.20
CA VAL A 61 -44.22 -12.42 9.22
C VAL A 61 -44.93 -13.62 9.84
N SER A 62 -44.85 -14.82 9.24
CA SER A 62 -45.35 -16.04 9.91
C SER A 62 -44.37 -16.45 11.01
N SER A 63 -44.70 -16.11 12.25
CA SER A 63 -43.97 -16.40 13.48
C SER A 63 -43.30 -17.78 13.46
N PRO A 64 -41.95 -17.87 13.56
CA PRO A 64 -41.24 -19.14 13.72
C PRO A 64 -41.45 -19.76 15.12
N ARG A 65 -42.29 -19.16 15.96
CA ARG A 65 -42.44 -19.47 17.40
C ARG A 65 -43.03 -20.84 17.74
N ARG A 66 -43.58 -21.61 16.79
CA ARG A 66 -44.25 -22.89 17.11
C ARG A 66 -43.55 -24.16 16.62
N VAL A 67 -42.48 -24.05 15.84
CA VAL A 67 -41.84 -25.23 15.23
C VAL A 67 -40.57 -25.66 15.99
N LEU A 68 -40.07 -24.83 16.93
CA LEU A 68 -38.76 -25.02 17.56
C LEU A 68 -38.80 -25.61 18.99
N LEU A 69 -39.99 -25.78 19.56
CA LEU A 69 -40.15 -26.48 20.82
C LEU A 69 -41.00 -27.76 20.57
N ASP A 70 -40.53 -28.91 21.03
CA ASP A 70 -41.34 -30.10 21.06
C ASP A 70 -42.58 -29.83 21.89
N ALA A 71 -43.77 -29.90 21.27
CA ALA A 71 -45.03 -29.51 21.86
C ALA A 71 -45.43 -30.35 23.11
N GLU A 72 -44.77 -31.47 23.36
CA GLU A 72 -45.01 -32.35 24.50
C GLU A 72 -44.06 -32.13 25.68
N THR A 73 -42.86 -31.60 25.48
CA THR A 73 -41.84 -31.54 26.55
C THR A 73 -41.36 -30.15 26.95
N GLY A 74 -41.69 -29.12 26.17
CA GLY A 74 -41.18 -27.75 26.40
C GLY A 74 -39.65 -27.60 26.29
N LYS A 75 -38.97 -28.63 25.77
CA LYS A 75 -37.51 -28.66 25.62
C LYS A 75 -37.11 -28.20 24.23
N THR A 76 -35.93 -27.60 24.13
CA THR A 76 -35.27 -27.19 22.87
C THR A 76 -35.17 -28.40 21.93
N SER A 77 -35.60 -28.27 20.67
CA SER A 77 -35.51 -29.36 19.70
C SER A 77 -34.06 -29.73 19.38
N MET A 78 -33.77 -31.02 19.19
CA MET A 78 -32.42 -31.50 18.84
C MET A 78 -31.87 -30.84 17.56
N GLU A 79 -32.75 -30.47 16.64
CA GLU A 79 -32.40 -29.79 15.40
C GLU A 79 -31.68 -28.45 15.66
N LEU A 80 -32.09 -27.74 16.70
CA LEU A 80 -31.52 -26.46 17.07
C LEU A 80 -30.06 -26.58 17.54
N TYR A 81 -29.75 -27.64 18.31
CA TYR A 81 -28.36 -27.90 18.73
C TYR A 81 -27.48 -28.26 17.54
N ILE A 82 -27.97 -29.06 16.58
CA ILE A 82 -27.24 -29.45 15.38
C ILE A 82 -26.91 -28.21 14.51
N MET A 83 -27.74 -27.18 14.54
CA MET A 83 -27.47 -25.93 13.79
C MET A 83 -26.33 -25.11 14.37
N ILE A 84 -25.98 -25.25 15.65
CA ILE A 84 -24.95 -24.44 16.31
C ILE A 84 -23.58 -24.48 15.59
N PRO A 85 -23.01 -25.64 15.23
CA PRO A 85 -21.73 -25.71 14.52
C PRO A 85 -21.76 -25.01 13.16
N PHE A 86 -22.85 -25.10 12.43
CA PHE A 86 -22.99 -24.45 11.12
C PHE A 86 -23.05 -22.93 11.25
N VAL A 87 -23.83 -22.44 12.23
CA VAL A 87 -23.89 -21.01 12.55
C VAL A 87 -22.53 -20.50 13.00
N CYS A 88 -21.81 -21.21 13.88
CA CYS A 88 -20.48 -20.86 14.32
C CYS A 88 -19.47 -20.83 13.16
N GLY A 89 -19.54 -21.79 12.23
CA GLY A 89 -18.74 -21.80 11.02
C GLY A 89 -19.00 -20.57 10.15
N LEU A 90 -20.27 -20.24 9.92
CA LEU A 90 -20.66 -19.04 9.16
C LEU A 90 -20.19 -17.76 9.86
N VAL A 91 -20.34 -17.68 11.18
CA VAL A 91 -19.86 -16.55 12.00
C VAL A 91 -18.34 -16.39 11.84
N GLY A 92 -17.58 -17.48 11.98
CA GLY A 92 -16.12 -17.46 11.81
C GLY A 92 -15.72 -16.97 10.41
N TYR A 93 -16.39 -17.41 9.36
CA TYR A 93 -16.17 -16.93 8.00
C TYR A 93 -16.47 -15.42 7.87
N VAL A 94 -17.65 -15.00 8.29
CA VAL A 94 -18.08 -13.58 8.17
C VAL A 94 -17.19 -12.65 8.99
N THR A 95 -16.79 -13.03 10.20
CA THR A 95 -15.89 -12.22 11.03
C THR A 95 -14.51 -12.09 10.42
N ASN A 96 -13.96 -13.15 9.81
CA ASN A 96 -12.68 -13.10 9.11
C ASN A 96 -12.76 -12.20 7.86
N VAL A 97 -13.79 -12.36 7.03
CA VAL A 97 -14.02 -11.47 5.86
C VAL A 97 -14.13 -10.01 6.28
N LEU A 98 -14.86 -9.74 7.37
CA LEU A 98 -15.04 -8.38 7.87
C LEU A 98 -13.74 -7.80 8.43
N ALA A 99 -12.97 -8.60 9.19
CA ALA A 99 -11.65 -8.21 9.69
C ALA A 99 -10.69 -7.83 8.55
N LEU A 100 -10.66 -8.65 7.47
CA LEU A 100 -9.87 -8.33 6.28
C LEU A 100 -10.36 -7.06 5.58
N LYS A 101 -11.66 -6.89 5.39
CA LYS A 101 -12.20 -5.65 4.82
C LYS A 101 -11.82 -4.43 5.65
N MET A 102 -11.82 -4.55 6.96
CA MET A 102 -11.42 -3.46 7.87
C MET A 102 -9.92 -3.19 7.85
N THR A 103 -9.10 -4.17 7.51
CA THR A 103 -7.66 -3.96 7.30
C THR A 103 -7.39 -3.04 6.12
N PHE A 104 -8.19 -3.17 5.04
CA PHE A 104 -7.97 -2.45 3.79
C PHE A 104 -8.83 -1.20 3.61
N TYR A 105 -10.02 -1.14 4.23
CA TYR A 105 -11.02 -0.10 3.98
C TYR A 105 -11.60 0.51 5.26
N PRO A 106 -12.10 1.75 5.18
CA PRO A 106 -12.02 2.68 4.05
C PRO A 106 -10.60 3.25 3.85
N LEU A 107 -10.29 3.72 2.63
CA LEU A 107 -8.98 4.32 2.31
C LEU A 107 -8.75 5.63 3.07
N GLU A 108 -9.80 6.44 3.19
CA GLU A 108 -9.80 7.68 3.97
C GLU A 108 -10.60 7.52 5.26
N PHE A 109 -10.27 8.32 6.24
CA PHE A 109 -10.95 8.29 7.54
C PHE A 109 -12.45 8.56 7.41
N PHE A 110 -13.27 7.66 7.96
CA PHE A 110 -14.73 7.75 7.92
C PHE A 110 -15.32 7.76 9.34
N PRO A 111 -16.34 8.60 9.61
CA PRO A 111 -16.91 9.60 8.70
C PRO A 111 -16.01 10.86 8.58
N ARG A 112 -16.03 11.49 7.42
CA ARG A 112 -15.19 12.67 7.14
C ARG A 112 -15.40 13.82 8.12
N CYS A 113 -16.59 13.95 8.70
CA CYS A 113 -16.90 14.98 9.70
C CYS A 113 -16.10 14.84 11.00
N LEU A 114 -15.58 13.64 11.30
CA LEU A 114 -14.74 13.36 12.47
C LEU A 114 -13.24 13.35 12.15
N LYS A 115 -12.84 13.74 10.95
CA LYS A 115 -11.42 13.73 10.53
C LYS A 115 -10.53 14.58 11.45
N PHE A 116 -11.06 15.64 12.07
CA PHE A 116 -10.34 16.47 13.03
C PHE A 116 -9.95 15.73 14.33
N ALA A 117 -10.66 14.63 14.65
CA ALA A 117 -10.37 13.77 15.80
C ALA A 117 -9.54 12.52 15.44
N GLN A 118 -9.11 12.40 14.18
CA GLN A 118 -8.24 11.34 13.74
C GLN A 118 -6.85 11.47 14.38
N VAL A 119 -6.32 10.36 14.86
CA VAL A 119 -4.94 10.28 15.33
C VAL A 119 -4.07 9.78 14.16
N PRO A 120 -3.08 10.56 13.70
CA PRO A 120 -2.20 10.14 12.60
C PRO A 120 -1.56 8.77 12.87
N GLY A 121 -1.56 7.90 11.88
CA GLY A 121 -1.02 6.54 12.00
C GLY A 121 -1.84 5.57 12.84
N GLN A 122 -3.06 5.95 13.26
CA GLN A 122 -3.98 5.08 13.97
C GLN A 122 -5.28 4.88 13.16
N PRO A 123 -5.82 3.65 13.13
CA PRO A 123 -7.08 3.39 12.43
C PRO A 123 -8.31 4.00 13.11
N PHE A 124 -8.25 4.26 14.41
CA PHE A 124 -9.33 4.87 15.20
C PHE A 124 -9.08 6.34 15.49
N GLY A 125 -10.15 7.13 15.51
CA GLY A 125 -10.14 8.51 16.02
C GLY A 125 -10.53 8.59 17.50
N LEU A 126 -10.20 9.71 18.15
CA LEU A 126 -10.52 9.96 19.57
C LEU A 126 -12.03 10.02 19.86
N LEU A 127 -12.84 10.47 18.91
CA LEU A 127 -14.30 10.59 19.01
C LEU A 127 -15.04 9.51 18.21
N GLY A 128 -14.37 8.41 17.88
CA GLY A 128 -14.86 7.38 16.96
C GLY A 128 -14.36 7.61 15.54
N GLY A 129 -14.89 6.84 14.61
CA GLY A 129 -14.40 6.83 13.22
C GLY A 129 -13.40 5.72 12.97
N TRP A 130 -13.22 5.39 11.70
CA TRP A 130 -12.38 4.30 11.25
C TRP A 130 -11.70 4.62 9.92
N GLN A 131 -10.47 4.23 9.80
CA GLN A 131 -9.71 4.10 8.54
C GLN A 131 -9.14 2.69 8.48
N GLY A 132 -9.03 2.12 7.30
CA GLY A 132 -8.34 0.84 7.15
C GLY A 132 -6.96 0.86 7.79
N ILE A 133 -6.53 -0.27 8.35
CA ILE A 133 -5.23 -0.35 9.06
C ILE A 133 -4.09 0.00 8.11
N ILE A 134 -4.05 -0.64 6.93
CA ILE A 134 -3.00 -0.41 5.93
C ILE A 134 -2.98 1.06 5.45
N PRO A 135 -4.09 1.64 4.97
CA PRO A 135 -4.05 3.04 4.53
C PRO A 135 -3.78 4.04 5.65
N SER A 136 -4.09 3.72 6.92
CA SER A 136 -3.77 4.59 8.05
C SER A 136 -2.27 4.64 8.37
N LYS A 137 -1.52 3.61 7.98
CA LYS A 137 -0.09 3.44 8.27
C LYS A 137 0.78 3.39 7.01
N ALA A 138 0.25 3.74 5.85
CA ALA A 138 0.95 3.60 4.58
C ALA A 138 2.35 4.24 4.60
N GLY A 139 2.49 5.46 5.11
CA GLY A 139 3.79 6.13 5.23
C GLY A 139 4.75 5.40 6.17
N LYS A 140 4.30 4.99 7.37
CA LYS A 140 5.15 4.25 8.31
C LYS A 140 5.60 2.90 7.77
N MET A 141 4.72 2.21 7.05
CA MET A 141 5.03 0.95 6.38
C MET A 141 6.07 1.15 5.30
N ALA A 142 5.90 2.17 4.47
CA ALA A 142 6.85 2.56 3.44
C ALA A 142 8.23 2.90 4.04
N GLU A 143 8.27 3.64 5.15
CA GLU A 143 9.50 3.94 5.88
C GLU A 143 10.25 2.67 6.30
N ILE A 144 9.58 1.75 6.98
CA ILE A 144 10.17 0.48 7.43
C ILE A 144 10.68 -0.34 6.24
N LEU A 145 9.89 -0.40 5.16
CA LEU A 145 10.26 -1.15 3.97
C LEU A 145 11.49 -0.57 3.28
N VAL A 146 11.57 0.76 3.11
CA VAL A 146 12.74 1.39 2.48
C VAL A 146 13.98 1.21 3.33
N ASP A 147 13.89 1.37 4.66
CA ASP A 147 15.02 1.14 5.55
C ASP A 147 15.56 -0.29 5.42
N LEU A 148 14.67 -1.29 5.41
CA LEU A 148 15.07 -2.69 5.22
C LEU A 148 15.62 -2.97 3.81
N MET A 149 15.01 -2.38 2.78
CA MET A 149 15.47 -2.51 1.39
C MET A 149 16.86 -1.93 1.22
N THR A 150 17.11 -0.72 1.71
CA THR A 150 18.41 -0.05 1.58
C THR A 150 19.48 -0.63 2.49
N GLU A 151 19.11 -1.17 3.66
CA GLU A 151 20.06 -1.83 4.56
C GLU A 151 20.50 -3.20 4.05
N LYS A 152 19.60 -3.99 3.43
CA LYS A 152 19.84 -5.40 3.13
C LYS A 152 19.77 -5.80 1.65
N LEU A 153 18.97 -5.10 0.86
CA LEU A 153 18.64 -5.57 -0.48
C LEU A 153 19.30 -4.72 -1.58
N ILE A 154 19.33 -3.41 -1.45
CA ILE A 154 19.79 -2.52 -2.52
C ILE A 154 20.77 -1.49 -1.97
N ASP A 155 21.97 -1.43 -2.57
CA ASP A 155 22.79 -0.23 -2.51
C ASP A 155 22.39 0.68 -3.66
N VAL A 156 21.95 1.90 -3.33
CA VAL A 156 21.45 2.87 -4.33
C VAL A 156 22.56 3.23 -5.30
N LYS A 157 23.80 3.39 -4.80
CA LYS A 157 24.96 3.75 -5.65
C LYS A 157 25.33 2.63 -6.61
N ASP A 158 25.34 1.39 -6.13
CA ASP A 158 25.59 0.21 -6.97
C ASP A 158 24.51 0.02 -8.04
N THR A 159 23.25 0.33 -7.69
CA THR A 159 22.13 0.27 -8.63
C THR A 159 22.27 1.31 -9.73
N PHE A 160 22.58 2.57 -9.39
CA PHE A 160 22.81 3.62 -10.38
C PHE A 160 24.09 3.39 -11.19
N ALA A 161 25.08 2.70 -10.65
CA ALA A 161 26.30 2.34 -11.40
C ALA A 161 26.04 1.40 -12.58
N LYS A 162 24.91 0.67 -12.59
CA LYS A 162 24.49 -0.18 -13.72
C LYS A 162 24.10 0.61 -14.98
N LEU A 163 23.70 1.88 -14.83
CA LEU A 163 23.39 2.74 -15.98
C LEU A 163 24.65 2.93 -16.85
N ASP A 164 24.57 2.60 -18.12
CA ASP A 164 25.59 2.95 -19.08
C ASP A 164 25.39 4.39 -19.54
N SER A 165 26.36 5.27 -19.21
CA SER A 165 26.28 6.70 -19.51
C SER A 165 26.29 7.00 -21.01
N HIS A 166 26.98 6.17 -21.79
CA HIS A 166 27.04 6.30 -23.24
C HIS A 166 25.69 5.89 -23.87
N GLU A 167 25.13 4.75 -23.48
CA GLU A 167 23.83 4.28 -23.98
C GLU A 167 22.71 5.24 -23.60
N PHE A 168 22.74 5.74 -22.35
CA PHE A 168 21.83 6.79 -21.89
C PHE A 168 21.88 8.03 -22.78
N ALA A 169 23.11 8.51 -23.12
CA ALA A 169 23.32 9.67 -23.98
C ALA A 169 22.82 9.41 -25.41
N ASP A 170 23.00 8.20 -25.93
CA ASP A 170 22.53 7.82 -27.26
C ASP A 170 20.99 7.79 -27.36
N VAL A 171 20.29 7.29 -26.34
CA VAL A 171 18.82 7.32 -26.26
C VAL A 171 18.31 8.77 -26.32
N LEU A 172 18.97 9.68 -25.64
CA LEU A 172 18.57 11.10 -25.58
C LEU A 172 19.11 11.97 -26.73
N LYS A 173 19.95 11.44 -27.61
CA LYS A 173 20.59 12.18 -28.69
C LYS A 173 19.62 12.93 -29.60
N GLN A 174 18.50 12.31 -29.98
CA GLN A 174 17.52 12.94 -30.85
C GLN A 174 16.71 14.05 -30.15
N PRO A 175 16.09 13.80 -28.99
CA PRO A 175 15.41 14.85 -28.23
C PRO A 175 16.32 16.04 -27.89
N LEU A 176 17.56 15.76 -27.50
CA LEU A 176 18.52 16.77 -27.13
C LEU A 176 18.93 17.64 -28.33
N ARG A 177 19.13 17.02 -29.49
CA ARG A 177 19.56 17.72 -30.71
C ARG A 177 18.63 18.86 -31.12
N VAL A 178 17.30 18.64 -30.97
CA VAL A 178 16.32 19.67 -31.30
C VAL A 178 16.38 20.81 -30.29
N LYS A 179 16.42 20.48 -29.01
CA LYS A 179 16.43 21.48 -27.93
C LYS A 179 17.71 22.31 -27.86
N VAL A 180 18.87 21.67 -28.01
CA VAL A 180 20.17 22.37 -27.99
C VAL A 180 20.25 23.41 -29.07
N ARG A 181 19.73 23.15 -30.29
CA ARG A 181 19.75 24.15 -31.37
C ARG A 181 18.97 25.41 -30.98
N GLU A 182 17.71 25.22 -30.53
CA GLU A 182 16.84 26.34 -30.15
C GLU A 182 17.43 27.15 -29.00
N GLN A 183 17.91 26.49 -27.98
CA GLN A 183 18.45 27.13 -26.77
C GLN A 183 19.78 27.87 -27.03
N PHE A 184 20.68 27.26 -27.79
CA PHE A 184 21.96 27.85 -28.05
C PHE A 184 21.82 29.16 -28.85
N GLU A 185 20.94 29.18 -29.85
CA GLU A 185 20.66 30.39 -30.65
C GLU A 185 20.04 31.50 -29.79
N GLU A 186 19.10 31.14 -28.87
CA GLU A 186 18.49 32.06 -27.92
C GLU A 186 19.54 32.69 -27.00
N VAL A 187 20.39 31.87 -26.38
CA VAL A 187 21.42 32.31 -25.44
C VAL A 187 22.46 33.22 -26.11
N MET A 188 22.89 32.85 -27.30
CA MET A 188 23.88 33.66 -28.04
C MET A 188 23.29 35.00 -28.47
N THR A 189 22.05 35.03 -28.91
CA THR A 189 21.35 36.25 -29.30
C THR A 189 21.13 37.19 -28.10
N GLU A 190 20.90 36.65 -26.93
CA GLU A 190 20.65 37.45 -25.72
C GLU A 190 21.92 37.96 -25.06
N ASN A 191 22.99 37.15 -24.99
CA ASN A 191 24.17 37.46 -24.20
C ASN A 191 25.35 37.97 -25.03
N ALA A 192 25.37 37.73 -26.33
CA ALA A 192 26.41 38.18 -27.26
C ALA A 192 25.84 38.65 -28.61
N PRO A 193 24.82 39.55 -28.62
CA PRO A 193 24.11 39.94 -29.85
C PRO A 193 25.06 40.53 -30.90
N ASP A 194 25.97 41.41 -30.51
CA ASP A 194 26.89 42.03 -31.42
C ASP A 194 27.78 41.02 -32.14
N LEU A 195 28.27 40.03 -31.40
CA LEU A 195 29.08 38.97 -31.98
C LEU A 195 28.19 38.03 -32.83
N TRP A 196 27.06 37.57 -32.29
CA TRP A 196 26.22 36.59 -32.96
C TRP A 196 25.59 37.12 -34.27
N LEU A 197 25.17 38.38 -34.30
CA LEU A 197 24.59 39.00 -35.47
C LEU A 197 25.59 39.29 -36.57
N THR A 198 26.87 39.51 -36.24
CA THR A 198 27.93 39.77 -37.19
C THR A 198 28.53 38.52 -37.83
N LEU A 199 28.33 37.33 -37.21
CA LEU A 199 28.81 36.07 -37.76
C LEU A 199 28.06 35.68 -39.04
N PRO A 200 28.80 35.22 -40.10
CA PRO A 200 28.16 34.63 -41.27
C PRO A 200 27.34 33.37 -40.89
N GLU A 201 26.24 33.14 -41.60
CA GLU A 201 25.34 32.02 -41.32
C GLU A 201 26.02 30.63 -41.34
N TYR A 202 26.98 30.42 -42.23
CA TYR A 202 27.76 29.17 -42.29
C TYR A 202 28.57 28.93 -41.01
N VAL A 203 29.10 30.01 -40.38
CA VAL A 203 29.84 29.92 -39.10
C VAL A 203 28.91 29.62 -37.97
N LYS A 204 27.76 30.28 -37.88
CA LYS A 204 26.70 29.98 -36.87
C LYS A 204 26.27 28.51 -36.95
N ASN A 205 26.01 28.03 -38.16
CA ASN A 205 25.60 26.64 -38.37
C ASN A 205 26.68 25.65 -37.96
N GLU A 206 27.98 25.95 -38.21
CA GLU A 206 29.08 25.07 -37.80
C GLU A 206 29.28 25.07 -36.27
N ILE A 207 29.11 26.21 -35.60
CA ILE A 207 29.13 26.31 -34.13
C ILE A 207 27.99 25.48 -33.53
N VAL A 208 26.76 25.71 -33.98
CA VAL A 208 25.57 24.96 -33.50
C VAL A 208 25.74 23.46 -33.73
N LYS A 209 26.23 23.06 -34.90
CA LYS A 209 26.52 21.66 -35.19
C LYS A 209 27.55 21.06 -34.22
N THR A 210 28.64 21.80 -33.95
CA THR A 210 29.67 21.35 -32.98
C THR A 210 29.10 21.17 -31.58
N VAL A 211 28.23 22.10 -31.13
CA VAL A 211 27.57 22.00 -29.82
C VAL A 211 26.66 20.77 -29.78
N ILE A 212 25.89 20.52 -30.84
CA ILE A 212 25.03 19.33 -30.96
C ILE A 212 25.85 18.05 -30.97
N GLU A 213 26.95 17.98 -31.68
CA GLU A 213 27.83 16.82 -31.77
C GLU A 213 28.52 16.48 -30.43
N ARG A 214 28.73 17.49 -29.57
CA ARG A 214 29.34 17.33 -28.25
C ARG A 214 28.33 17.15 -27.11
N SER A 215 27.05 17.40 -27.35
CA SER A 215 26.01 17.28 -26.32
C SER A 215 25.85 15.86 -25.73
N PRO A 216 26.05 14.75 -26.46
CA PRO A 216 26.08 13.43 -25.86
C PRO A 216 27.17 13.25 -24.81
N LEU A 217 28.40 13.74 -25.10
CA LEU A 217 29.51 13.69 -24.16
C LEU A 217 29.22 14.49 -22.86
N PHE A 218 28.49 15.59 -22.98
CA PHE A 218 28.01 16.33 -21.82
C PHE A 218 27.07 15.49 -20.97
N LEU A 219 26.11 14.79 -21.59
CA LEU A 219 25.20 13.90 -20.89
C LEU A 219 25.94 12.75 -20.19
N GLU A 220 26.90 12.12 -20.85
CA GLU A 220 27.73 11.07 -20.22
C GLU A 220 28.42 11.63 -18.95
N THR A 221 29.05 12.79 -19.04
CA THR A 221 29.70 13.46 -17.90
C THR A 221 28.72 13.78 -16.79
N LEU A 222 27.51 14.25 -17.14
CA LEU A 222 26.44 14.56 -16.17
C LEU A 222 25.92 13.30 -15.48
N ILE A 223 25.67 12.25 -16.23
CA ILE A 223 25.19 10.98 -15.65
C ILE A 223 26.25 10.37 -14.72
N ASP A 224 27.51 10.41 -15.10
CA ASP A 224 28.59 9.95 -14.22
C ASP A 224 28.66 10.77 -12.93
N ALA A 225 28.51 12.09 -13.00
CA ALA A 225 28.44 12.94 -11.84
C ALA A 225 27.18 12.65 -10.96
N LEU A 226 26.04 12.33 -11.56
CA LEU A 226 24.82 11.92 -10.85
C LEU A 226 25.03 10.60 -10.10
N LYS A 227 25.64 9.58 -10.75
CA LYS A 227 25.96 8.29 -10.12
C LYS A 227 26.85 8.46 -8.89
N GLU A 228 27.87 9.29 -8.99
CA GLU A 228 28.79 9.50 -7.87
C GLU A 228 28.14 10.23 -6.69
N ASN A 229 27.18 11.12 -6.96
CA ASN A 229 26.56 11.97 -5.94
C ASN A 229 25.12 11.57 -5.61
N VAL A 230 24.68 10.34 -5.96
CA VAL A 230 23.29 9.91 -5.85
C VAL A 230 22.69 10.09 -4.46
N TYR A 231 23.44 9.82 -3.40
CA TYR A 231 22.97 10.01 -2.01
C TYR A 231 22.78 11.48 -1.61
N GLU A 232 23.40 12.41 -2.34
CA GLU A 232 23.24 13.83 -2.06
C GLU A 232 22.06 14.46 -2.79
N ILE A 233 21.61 13.85 -3.89
CA ILE A 233 20.59 14.40 -4.79
C ILE A 233 19.27 13.63 -4.76
N LEU A 234 19.24 12.41 -4.23
CA LEU A 234 18.06 11.53 -4.16
C LEU A 234 17.76 11.15 -2.72
N ASP A 235 16.61 11.56 -2.22
CA ASP A 235 16.04 11.11 -0.95
C ASP A 235 15.01 10.01 -1.23
N LEU A 236 15.51 8.78 -1.45
CA LEU A 236 14.68 7.63 -1.76
C LEU A 236 13.63 7.36 -0.66
N LYS A 237 14.00 7.53 0.61
CA LYS A 237 13.11 7.29 1.74
C LYS A 237 11.95 8.27 1.75
N SER A 238 12.22 9.56 1.70
CA SER A 238 11.17 10.58 1.67
C SER A 238 10.28 10.45 0.44
N MET A 239 10.84 10.08 -0.72
CA MET A 239 10.10 9.82 -1.94
C MET A 239 9.07 8.70 -1.76
N VAL A 240 9.52 7.52 -1.32
CA VAL A 240 8.64 6.35 -1.21
C VAL A 240 7.58 6.56 -0.12
N VAL A 241 7.94 7.16 1.01
CA VAL A 241 6.99 7.50 2.09
C VAL A 241 5.90 8.45 1.58
N ARG A 242 6.29 9.53 0.91
CA ARG A 242 5.35 10.50 0.33
C ARG A 242 4.43 9.86 -0.70
N LEU A 243 4.99 9.09 -1.64
CA LEU A 243 4.21 8.40 -2.67
C LEU A 243 3.22 7.39 -2.08
N ALA A 244 3.60 6.68 -1.00
CA ALA A 244 2.72 5.74 -0.32
C ALA A 244 1.58 6.45 0.43
N GLU A 245 1.83 7.62 1.02
CA GLU A 245 0.80 8.43 1.69
C GLU A 245 -0.17 9.08 0.69
N GLU A 246 0.33 9.51 -0.46
CA GLU A 246 -0.48 10.10 -1.53
C GLU A 246 -1.30 9.05 -2.28
N ASN A 247 -0.77 7.83 -2.45
CA ASN A 247 -1.38 6.75 -3.23
C ASN A 247 -1.73 5.53 -2.36
N LYS A 248 -2.52 5.74 -1.31
CA LYS A 248 -2.96 4.68 -0.39
C LYS A 248 -3.72 3.55 -1.10
N ASP A 249 -4.41 3.86 -2.18
CA ASP A 249 -5.10 2.90 -3.04
C ASP A 249 -4.12 1.90 -3.67
N LYS A 250 -2.98 2.39 -4.19
CA LYS A 250 -1.92 1.54 -4.77
C LYS A 250 -1.25 0.68 -3.70
N VAL A 251 -1.01 1.25 -2.50
CA VAL A 251 -0.48 0.48 -1.37
C VAL A 251 -1.44 -0.64 -1.00
N VAL A 252 -2.73 -0.35 -0.84
CA VAL A 252 -3.75 -1.35 -0.52
C VAL A 252 -3.85 -2.41 -1.62
N GLN A 253 -3.82 -2.00 -2.89
CA GLN A 253 -3.88 -2.94 -4.02
C GLN A 253 -2.67 -3.86 -4.03
N MET A 254 -1.45 -3.33 -3.84
CA MET A 254 -0.22 -4.11 -3.74
C MET A 254 -0.31 -5.18 -2.65
N PHE A 255 -0.73 -4.83 -1.44
CA PHE A 255 -0.89 -5.82 -0.37
C PHE A 255 -1.96 -6.86 -0.67
N LYS A 256 -3.06 -6.47 -1.31
CA LYS A 256 -4.14 -7.40 -1.70
C LYS A 256 -3.68 -8.40 -2.77
N ASP A 257 -2.92 -7.93 -3.75
CA ASP A 257 -2.44 -8.78 -4.84
C ASP A 257 -1.37 -9.75 -4.34
N VAL A 258 -0.39 -9.25 -3.58
CA VAL A 258 0.68 -10.07 -2.97
C VAL A 258 0.10 -11.12 -2.01
N GLY A 259 -0.87 -10.76 -1.17
CA GLY A 259 -1.47 -11.62 -0.13
C GLY A 259 -2.77 -12.32 -0.54
N ALA A 260 -3.16 -12.31 -1.81
CA ALA A 260 -4.48 -12.77 -2.25
C ALA A 260 -4.81 -14.22 -1.80
N ASN A 261 -3.84 -15.13 -1.91
CA ASN A 261 -4.02 -16.53 -1.53
C ASN A 261 -4.14 -16.70 0.00
N GLU A 262 -3.34 -15.95 0.74
CA GLU A 262 -3.32 -15.96 2.20
C GLU A 262 -4.62 -15.36 2.77
N PHE A 263 -5.12 -14.30 2.17
CA PHE A 263 -6.40 -13.70 2.58
C PHE A 263 -7.57 -14.66 2.33
N ARG A 264 -7.58 -15.33 1.19
CA ARG A 264 -8.56 -16.38 0.93
C ARG A 264 -8.46 -17.52 1.94
N PHE A 265 -7.24 -17.90 2.33
CA PHE A 265 -7.05 -18.90 3.39
C PHE A 265 -7.61 -18.42 4.73
N ILE A 266 -7.39 -17.15 5.14
CA ILE A 266 -7.97 -16.56 6.35
C ILE A 266 -9.48 -16.69 6.31
N GLU A 267 -10.14 -16.26 5.23
CA GLU A 267 -11.59 -16.28 5.07
C GLU A 267 -12.14 -17.68 5.26
N VAL A 268 -11.58 -18.64 4.53
CA VAL A 268 -12.07 -20.05 4.53
C VAL A 268 -11.71 -20.77 5.84
N SER A 269 -10.56 -20.47 6.45
CA SER A 269 -10.17 -21.05 7.74
C SER A 269 -11.16 -20.72 8.85
N GLY A 270 -11.76 -19.50 8.81
CA GLY A 270 -12.82 -19.12 9.73
C GLY A 270 -14.03 -20.05 9.71
N LEU A 271 -14.42 -20.54 8.52
CA LEU A 271 -15.48 -21.52 8.39
C LEU A 271 -15.14 -22.85 9.10
N TYR A 272 -13.95 -23.40 8.83
CA TYR A 272 -13.54 -24.69 9.38
C TYR A 272 -13.31 -24.62 10.90
N PHE A 273 -12.58 -23.63 11.38
CA PHE A 273 -12.32 -23.47 12.81
C PHE A 273 -13.59 -23.07 13.56
N GLY A 274 -14.43 -22.20 12.98
CA GLY A 274 -15.71 -21.85 13.55
C GLY A 274 -16.63 -23.07 13.70
N PHE A 275 -16.69 -23.94 12.69
CA PHE A 275 -17.44 -25.19 12.77
C PHE A 275 -16.89 -26.12 13.87
N LEU A 276 -15.59 -26.29 13.97
CA LEU A 276 -14.95 -27.12 15.00
C LEU A 276 -15.23 -26.58 16.42
N PHE A 277 -15.07 -25.27 16.62
CA PHE A 277 -15.44 -24.66 17.90
C PHE A 277 -16.94 -24.74 18.18
N GLY A 278 -17.74 -24.67 17.15
CA GLY A 278 -19.21 -24.86 17.24
C GLY A 278 -19.61 -26.25 17.71
N LEU A 279 -18.85 -27.30 17.37
CA LEU A 279 -19.08 -28.65 17.92
C LEU A 279 -18.86 -28.68 19.44
N VAL A 280 -17.81 -28.02 19.92
CA VAL A 280 -17.54 -27.88 21.36
C VAL A 280 -18.65 -27.09 22.03
N GLN A 281 -19.05 -25.97 21.44
CA GLN A 281 -20.14 -25.13 21.92
C GLN A 281 -21.44 -25.88 21.99
N MET A 282 -21.80 -26.68 20.98
CA MET A 282 -22.97 -27.53 20.95
C MET A 282 -23.01 -28.47 22.14
N GLY A 283 -21.89 -29.17 22.43
CA GLY A 283 -21.78 -30.07 23.56
C GLY A 283 -21.99 -29.38 24.92
N VAL A 284 -21.29 -28.24 25.11
CA VAL A 284 -21.41 -27.47 26.36
C VAL A 284 -22.82 -26.89 26.50
N PHE A 285 -23.35 -26.31 25.42
CA PHE A 285 -24.68 -25.71 25.45
C PHE A 285 -25.78 -26.75 25.74
N TYR A 286 -25.68 -27.96 25.15
CA TYR A 286 -26.59 -29.05 25.42
C TYR A 286 -26.65 -29.44 26.92
N VAL A 287 -25.47 -29.56 27.55
CA VAL A 287 -25.40 -29.90 28.98
C VAL A 287 -25.95 -28.80 29.87
N VAL A 288 -25.60 -27.54 29.57
CA VAL A 288 -26.02 -26.39 30.39
C VAL A 288 -27.51 -26.09 30.23
N ASP A 289 -28.03 -26.14 29.01
CA ASP A 289 -29.47 -25.87 28.74
C ASP A 289 -30.40 -26.88 29.43
N GLN A 290 -29.97 -28.14 29.56
CA GLN A 290 -30.70 -29.16 30.29
C GLN A 290 -30.74 -28.94 31.80
N SER A 291 -29.70 -28.29 32.36
CA SER A 291 -29.54 -28.12 33.81
C SER A 291 -29.93 -26.71 34.27
N HIS A 292 -29.64 -25.69 33.46
CA HIS A 292 -29.72 -24.28 33.80
C HIS A 292 -30.04 -23.42 32.56
N PRO A 293 -31.27 -23.47 32.01
CA PRO A 293 -31.63 -22.77 30.80
C PRO A 293 -31.47 -21.24 30.90
N GLU A 294 -31.50 -20.68 32.12
CA GLU A 294 -31.30 -19.26 32.39
C GLU A 294 -29.90 -18.74 31.99
N TYR A 295 -28.88 -19.60 31.87
CA TYR A 295 -27.54 -19.20 31.47
C TYR A 295 -27.35 -19.08 29.95
N GLY A 296 -28.31 -19.55 29.15
CA GLY A 296 -28.23 -19.48 27.68
C GLY A 296 -27.99 -18.09 27.14
N ILE A 297 -28.60 -17.06 27.76
CA ILE A 297 -28.45 -15.65 27.36
C ILE A 297 -27.00 -15.16 27.46
N TRP A 298 -26.22 -15.68 28.39
CA TRP A 298 -24.81 -15.30 28.57
C TRP A 298 -23.85 -16.25 27.82
N LEU A 299 -24.24 -17.50 27.71
CA LEU A 299 -23.40 -18.55 27.15
C LEU A 299 -23.19 -18.37 25.65
N LEU A 300 -24.23 -18.08 24.87
CA LEU A 300 -24.13 -17.90 23.42
C LEU A 300 -23.30 -16.69 23.04
N PRO A 301 -23.46 -15.48 23.64
CA PRO A 301 -22.55 -14.36 23.40
C PRO A 301 -21.11 -14.62 23.82
N LEU A 302 -20.88 -15.33 24.94
CA LEU A 302 -19.56 -15.69 25.41
C LEU A 302 -18.85 -16.64 24.44
N PHE A 303 -19.52 -17.66 23.99
CA PHE A 303 -18.99 -18.57 22.98
C PHE A 303 -18.84 -17.89 21.62
N GLY A 304 -19.76 -17.02 21.22
CA GLY A 304 -19.63 -16.20 20.03
C GLY A 304 -18.37 -15.32 20.07
N PHE A 305 -18.12 -14.67 21.22
CA PHE A 305 -16.88 -13.93 21.45
C PHE A 305 -15.65 -14.83 21.32
N ALA A 306 -15.65 -15.97 22.04
CA ALA A 306 -14.53 -16.90 22.02
C ALA A 306 -14.26 -17.43 20.59
N THR A 307 -15.30 -17.81 19.86
CA THR A 307 -15.19 -18.30 18.48
C THR A 307 -14.59 -17.22 17.57
N GLY A 308 -15.16 -16.02 17.55
CA GLY A 308 -14.65 -14.92 16.70
C GLY A 308 -13.23 -14.50 17.07
N TYR A 309 -12.88 -14.48 18.36
CA TYR A 309 -11.53 -14.22 18.84
C TYR A 309 -10.53 -15.29 18.40
N LEU A 310 -10.86 -16.56 18.66
CA LEU A 310 -9.97 -17.70 18.39
C LEU A 310 -9.78 -17.94 16.88
N THR A 311 -10.83 -17.81 16.09
CA THR A 311 -10.72 -17.99 14.63
C THR A 311 -9.83 -16.92 14.00
N ASN A 312 -9.96 -15.66 14.41
CA ASN A 312 -9.07 -14.59 13.94
C ASN A 312 -7.64 -14.80 14.44
N TRP A 313 -7.45 -15.13 15.70
CA TRP A 313 -6.13 -15.40 16.26
C TRP A 313 -5.41 -16.54 15.55
N VAL A 314 -6.08 -17.68 15.35
CA VAL A 314 -5.49 -18.83 14.64
C VAL A 314 -5.18 -18.45 13.20
N ALA A 315 -6.09 -17.79 12.50
CA ALA A 315 -5.94 -17.42 11.11
C ALA A 315 -4.70 -16.51 10.91
N LEU A 316 -4.55 -15.45 11.72
CA LEU A 316 -3.41 -14.54 11.65
C LEU A 316 -2.10 -15.23 12.07
N THR A 317 -2.15 -16.08 13.11
CA THR A 317 -0.97 -16.81 13.57
C THR A 317 -0.43 -17.76 12.51
N VAL A 318 -1.28 -18.53 11.84
CA VAL A 318 -0.87 -19.55 10.86
C VAL A 318 -0.25 -18.93 9.60
N ILE A 319 -0.55 -17.67 9.28
CA ILE A 319 0.06 -16.98 8.14
C ILE A 319 1.57 -16.84 8.31
N PHE A 320 2.02 -16.40 9.49
CA PHE A 320 3.43 -16.10 9.75
C PHE A 320 4.14 -17.14 10.62
N LYS A 321 3.41 -18.02 11.31
CA LYS A 321 3.98 -19.01 12.23
C LYS A 321 3.60 -20.44 11.85
N PRO A 322 4.51 -21.41 12.06
CA PRO A 322 5.87 -21.23 12.54
C PRO A 322 6.78 -20.58 11.49
N VAL A 323 7.75 -19.75 11.97
CA VAL A 323 8.71 -19.05 11.09
C VAL A 323 9.67 -20.02 10.43
N GLU A 324 10.17 -21.01 11.19
CA GLU A 324 10.97 -22.10 10.66
C GLU A 324 10.10 -23.33 10.38
N PRO A 325 10.35 -24.07 9.30
CA PRO A 325 9.54 -25.24 8.94
C PRO A 325 9.68 -26.35 9.99
N ILE A 326 8.53 -26.80 10.53
CA ILE A 326 8.47 -27.94 11.47
C ILE A 326 8.03 -29.17 10.70
N HIS A 327 8.86 -30.20 10.71
CA HIS A 327 8.59 -31.46 10.01
C HIS A 327 7.93 -32.48 10.94
N PHE A 328 6.77 -32.97 10.56
CA PHE A 328 6.05 -34.04 11.27
C PHE A 328 6.11 -35.36 10.51
N PHE A 329 5.97 -36.45 11.21
CA PHE A 329 5.92 -37.82 10.64
C PHE A 329 7.09 -38.15 9.69
N GLY A 330 8.33 -37.83 10.09
CA GLY A 330 9.51 -38.12 9.26
C GLY A 330 9.59 -37.28 7.97
N GLY A 331 8.95 -36.13 7.92
CA GLY A 331 9.00 -35.23 6.78
C GLY A 331 7.81 -35.32 5.81
N CYS A 332 6.84 -36.20 6.09
CA CYS A 332 5.62 -36.30 5.25
C CYS A 332 4.74 -35.06 5.32
N TYR A 333 4.77 -34.33 6.44
CA TYR A 333 4.03 -33.10 6.62
C TYR A 333 4.91 -32.01 7.19
N THR A 334 4.95 -30.86 6.51
CA THR A 334 5.73 -29.70 6.95
C THR A 334 4.77 -28.57 7.31
N LEU A 335 4.78 -28.19 8.58
CA LEU A 335 4.09 -26.99 9.05
C LEU A 335 5.03 -25.80 8.93
N HIS A 336 4.65 -24.82 8.16
CA HIS A 336 5.38 -23.58 7.93
C HIS A 336 4.36 -22.48 7.69
N GLY A 337 4.62 -21.25 8.12
CA GLY A 337 3.72 -20.11 7.88
C GLY A 337 3.32 -20.06 6.41
N VAL A 338 2.02 -19.91 6.14
CA VAL A 338 1.47 -19.99 4.77
C VAL A 338 2.16 -18.98 3.85
N PHE A 339 2.38 -17.78 4.34
CA PHE A 339 3.06 -16.71 3.63
C PHE A 339 4.55 -17.01 3.38
N LEU A 340 5.23 -17.54 4.39
CA LEU A 340 6.65 -17.88 4.32
C LEU A 340 6.93 -19.05 3.34
N LYS A 341 5.97 -19.96 3.19
CA LYS A 341 6.08 -21.08 2.25
C LYS A 341 6.15 -20.61 0.79
N ARG A 342 5.57 -19.45 0.48
CA ARG A 342 5.54 -18.86 -0.86
C ARG A 342 6.51 -17.69 -1.03
N GLN A 343 7.55 -17.61 -0.20
CA GLN A 343 8.50 -16.50 -0.14
C GLN A 343 8.98 -16.05 -1.52
N VAL A 344 9.38 -16.96 -2.41
CA VAL A 344 9.91 -16.60 -3.74
C VAL A 344 8.82 -15.94 -4.61
N GLU A 345 7.61 -16.49 -4.63
CA GLU A 345 6.49 -15.93 -5.40
C GLU A 345 6.08 -14.57 -4.87
N VAL A 346 5.97 -14.47 -3.55
CA VAL A 346 5.63 -13.22 -2.84
C VAL A 346 6.69 -12.14 -3.10
N SER A 347 7.99 -12.52 -3.06
CA SER A 347 9.09 -11.60 -3.35
C SER A 347 9.02 -11.06 -4.76
N ALA A 348 8.74 -11.92 -5.74
CA ALA A 348 8.62 -11.52 -7.14
C ALA A 348 7.44 -10.55 -7.35
N GLU A 349 6.26 -10.89 -6.85
CA GLU A 349 5.07 -10.05 -7.01
C GLU A 349 5.20 -8.72 -6.26
N PHE A 350 5.72 -8.74 -5.03
CA PHE A 350 6.00 -7.54 -4.25
C PHE A 350 6.99 -6.61 -4.97
N SER A 351 8.10 -7.17 -5.49
CA SER A 351 9.13 -6.40 -6.19
C SER A 351 8.57 -5.76 -7.46
N ARG A 352 7.79 -6.51 -8.23
CA ARG A 352 7.14 -6.03 -9.45
C ARG A 352 6.19 -4.86 -9.16
N LEU A 353 5.32 -4.99 -8.16
CA LEU A 353 4.34 -3.96 -7.83
C LEU A 353 4.99 -2.73 -7.18
N ASN A 354 6.00 -2.95 -6.34
CA ASN A 354 6.77 -1.86 -5.73
C ASN A 354 7.52 -1.04 -6.78
N PHE A 355 8.17 -1.70 -7.74
CA PHE A 355 8.83 -1.07 -8.86
C PHE A 355 7.82 -0.28 -9.71
N LEU A 356 6.74 -0.91 -10.15
CA LEU A 356 5.71 -0.29 -10.99
C LEU A 356 5.13 1.00 -10.37
N HIS A 357 4.96 1.05 -9.07
CA HIS A 357 4.24 2.14 -8.42
C HIS A 357 5.12 3.17 -7.71
N PHE A 358 6.30 2.77 -7.22
CA PHE A 358 7.08 3.60 -6.33
C PHE A 358 8.53 3.84 -6.77
N CYS A 359 9.24 2.82 -7.26
CA CYS A 359 10.68 2.87 -7.51
C CYS A 359 11.06 2.84 -9.01
N ASN A 360 10.23 3.39 -9.89
CA ASN A 360 10.52 3.52 -11.32
C ASN A 360 11.31 4.80 -11.63
N ALA A 361 11.88 4.87 -12.83
CA ALA A 361 12.68 6.00 -13.29
C ALA A 361 11.95 7.35 -13.20
N GLU A 362 10.66 7.38 -13.56
CA GLU A 362 9.83 8.58 -13.47
C GLU A 362 9.80 9.17 -12.06
N ASN A 363 9.52 8.33 -11.05
CA ASN A 363 9.45 8.76 -9.65
C ASN A 363 10.82 9.20 -9.13
N LEU A 364 11.91 8.48 -9.50
CA LEU A 364 13.27 8.84 -9.12
C LEU A 364 13.65 10.22 -9.66
N TRP A 365 13.39 10.49 -10.93
CA TRP A 365 13.66 11.81 -11.53
C TRP A 365 12.77 12.90 -10.96
N ASN A 366 11.50 12.61 -10.72
CA ASN A 366 10.59 13.56 -10.09
C ASN A 366 11.06 13.95 -8.69
N GLU A 367 11.60 13.01 -7.90
CA GLU A 367 12.17 13.32 -6.59
C GLU A 367 13.44 14.18 -6.71
N MET A 368 14.35 13.86 -7.62
CA MET A 368 15.55 14.69 -7.85
C MET A 368 15.19 16.11 -8.28
N MET A 369 14.18 16.27 -9.15
CA MET A 369 13.75 17.58 -9.68
C MET A 369 12.89 18.40 -8.72
N HIS A 370 12.07 17.76 -7.86
CA HIS A 370 11.05 18.44 -7.06
C HIS A 370 11.09 18.12 -5.57
N GLY A 371 11.89 17.12 -5.17
CA GLY A 371 11.97 16.65 -3.79
C GLY A 371 12.85 17.51 -2.89
N SER A 372 13.18 16.97 -1.73
CA SER A 372 13.91 17.65 -0.66
C SER A 372 15.30 18.12 -1.07
N PHE A 373 15.96 17.42 -2.01
CA PHE A 373 17.32 17.70 -2.46
C PHE A 373 17.41 18.42 -3.82
N LYS A 374 16.30 18.98 -4.29
CA LYS A 374 16.24 19.74 -5.56
C LYS A 374 17.39 20.74 -5.72
N GLY A 375 17.69 21.54 -4.69
CA GLY A 375 18.73 22.54 -4.76
C GLY A 375 20.14 21.95 -4.96
N LYS A 376 20.39 20.75 -4.39
CA LYS A 376 21.66 20.03 -4.61
C LYS A 376 21.73 19.46 -6.03
N PHE A 377 20.63 18.91 -6.54
CA PHE A 377 20.52 18.44 -7.90
C PHE A 377 20.77 19.55 -8.91
N GLU A 378 20.12 20.71 -8.77
CA GLU A 378 20.36 21.88 -9.62
C GLU A 378 21.81 22.37 -9.53
N SER A 379 22.40 22.39 -8.32
CA SER A 379 23.79 22.81 -8.14
C SER A 379 24.78 21.84 -8.79
N LEU A 380 24.48 20.54 -8.79
CA LEU A 380 25.28 19.53 -9.47
C LEU A 380 25.22 19.72 -10.99
N ILE A 381 24.04 19.95 -11.57
CA ILE A 381 23.92 20.25 -13.01
C ILE A 381 24.73 21.50 -13.37
N ARG A 382 24.62 22.59 -12.59
CA ARG A 382 25.39 23.83 -12.85
C ARG A 382 26.90 23.59 -12.79
N LYS A 383 27.35 22.84 -11.78
CA LYS A 383 28.75 22.48 -11.61
C LYS A 383 29.25 21.65 -12.79
N SER A 384 28.55 20.58 -13.14
CA SER A 384 28.91 19.68 -14.25
C SER A 384 28.91 20.42 -15.60
N SER A 385 27.89 21.29 -15.80
CA SER A 385 27.85 22.13 -17.03
C SER A 385 29.06 23.04 -17.13
N ARG A 386 29.42 23.74 -16.04
CA ARG A 386 30.58 24.64 -16.02
C ARG A 386 31.89 23.89 -16.26
N GLU A 387 32.09 22.77 -15.57
CA GLU A 387 33.28 21.92 -15.75
C GLU A 387 33.39 21.38 -17.18
N PHE A 388 32.25 20.98 -17.78
CA PHE A 388 32.20 20.52 -19.14
C PHE A 388 32.58 21.64 -20.13
N PHE A 389 31.95 22.82 -20.04
CA PHE A 389 32.29 23.96 -20.92
C PHE A 389 33.75 24.37 -20.76
N ASP A 390 34.28 24.43 -19.54
CA ASP A 390 35.67 24.74 -19.26
C ASP A 390 36.65 23.70 -19.88
N SER A 391 36.26 22.41 -19.81
CA SER A 391 37.07 21.32 -20.40
C SER A 391 37.09 21.37 -21.93
N GLN A 392 35.96 21.70 -22.56
CA GLN A 392 35.85 21.78 -24.02
C GLN A 392 36.55 23.03 -24.59
N ALA A 393 36.49 24.13 -23.86
CA ALA A 393 37.23 25.35 -24.28
C ALA A 393 38.74 25.15 -24.24
N GLY A 394 39.26 24.29 -23.37
CA GLY A 394 40.68 24.13 -23.14
C GLY A 394 41.35 25.44 -22.71
N VAL A 395 42.67 25.42 -22.52
CA VAL A 395 43.41 26.63 -22.10
C VAL A 395 43.37 27.71 -23.18
N THR A 396 43.59 27.34 -24.43
CA THR A 396 43.62 28.27 -25.57
C THR A 396 42.24 28.81 -25.91
N GLY A 397 41.22 27.95 -25.93
CA GLY A 397 39.84 28.36 -26.20
C GLY A 397 39.29 29.27 -25.10
N LYS A 398 39.57 28.98 -23.83
CA LYS A 398 39.15 29.79 -22.68
C LYS A 398 39.81 31.19 -22.74
N TYR A 399 41.08 31.27 -23.14
CA TYR A 399 41.77 32.54 -23.37
C TYR A 399 41.13 33.34 -24.51
N LEU A 400 40.89 32.68 -25.66
CA LEU A 400 40.26 33.32 -26.82
C LEU A 400 38.81 33.74 -26.51
N THR A 401 38.05 32.92 -25.82
CA THR A 401 36.67 33.24 -25.43
C THR A 401 36.62 34.41 -24.48
N ASN A 402 37.53 34.49 -23.51
CA ASN A 402 37.64 35.63 -22.59
C ASN A 402 38.08 36.91 -23.27
N GLU A 403 38.98 36.82 -24.27
CA GLU A 403 39.47 37.97 -25.03
C GLU A 403 38.39 38.54 -25.97
N PHE A 404 37.62 37.65 -26.65
CA PHE A 404 36.61 38.06 -27.63
C PHE A 404 35.23 38.33 -27.04
N LEU A 405 34.77 37.46 -26.12
CA LEU A 405 33.43 37.57 -25.47
C LEU A 405 33.51 38.37 -24.16
N GLY A 406 34.67 38.36 -23.50
CA GLY A 406 34.83 38.83 -22.14
C GLY A 406 34.33 37.82 -21.09
N GLN A 407 35.02 37.75 -19.96
CA GLN A 407 34.73 36.76 -18.89
C GLN A 407 33.29 36.82 -18.40
N ARG A 408 32.69 38.01 -18.25
CA ARG A 408 31.32 38.20 -17.80
C ARG A 408 30.26 37.61 -18.75
N ALA A 409 30.49 37.74 -20.05
CA ALA A 409 29.59 37.17 -21.06
C ALA A 409 29.70 35.65 -21.09
N TYR A 410 30.92 35.11 -20.99
CA TYR A 410 31.13 33.65 -20.89
C TYR A 410 30.46 33.04 -19.68
N GLU A 411 30.62 33.62 -18.48
CA GLU A 411 29.96 33.16 -17.26
C GLU A 411 28.44 33.22 -17.41
N LYS A 412 27.88 34.31 -17.96
CA LYS A 412 26.45 34.44 -18.22
C LYS A 412 25.91 33.38 -19.19
N ILE A 413 26.62 33.13 -20.28
CA ILE A 413 26.23 32.10 -21.25
C ILE A 413 26.21 30.73 -20.58
N THR A 414 27.25 30.39 -19.81
CA THR A 414 27.36 29.11 -19.12
C THR A 414 26.25 28.93 -18.07
N ASP A 415 25.96 29.98 -17.28
CA ASP A 415 24.90 29.94 -16.27
C ASP A 415 23.53 29.83 -16.93
N GLN A 416 23.26 30.60 -17.99
CA GLN A 416 21.98 30.55 -18.69
C GLN A 416 21.78 29.21 -19.43
N MET A 417 22.81 28.61 -20.01
CA MET A 417 22.72 27.26 -20.57
C MET A 417 22.42 26.24 -19.50
N SER A 418 23.00 26.38 -18.30
CA SER A 418 22.68 25.50 -17.15
C SER A 418 21.23 25.66 -16.71
N ASP A 419 20.70 26.91 -16.66
CA ASP A 419 19.29 27.18 -16.31
C ASP A 419 18.33 26.58 -17.33
N LEU A 420 18.64 26.67 -18.61
CA LEU A 420 17.87 26.06 -19.69
C LEU A 420 17.86 24.54 -19.59
N LEU A 421 19.01 23.92 -19.30
CA LEU A 421 19.11 22.50 -19.07
C LEU A 421 18.24 22.06 -17.88
N ILE A 422 18.32 22.74 -16.73
CA ILE A 422 17.50 22.45 -15.55
C ILE A 422 16.01 22.57 -15.88
N ARG A 423 15.62 23.60 -16.65
CA ARG A 423 14.24 23.82 -17.09
C ARG A 423 13.72 22.68 -17.97
N ASP A 424 14.56 22.20 -18.89
CA ASP A 424 14.15 21.28 -19.95
C ASP A 424 14.44 19.81 -19.65
N VAL A 425 15.17 19.48 -18.57
CA VAL A 425 15.35 18.10 -18.07
C VAL A 425 14.03 17.34 -18.00
N LYS A 426 12.99 17.96 -17.46
CA LYS A 426 11.64 17.34 -17.35
C LYS A 426 11.00 16.97 -18.70
N HIS A 427 11.47 17.54 -19.81
CA HIS A 427 10.95 17.24 -21.14
C HIS A 427 11.84 16.28 -21.92
N ILE A 428 13.11 16.20 -21.58
CA ILE A 428 14.11 15.37 -22.26
C ILE A 428 14.21 13.99 -21.63
N ILE A 429 14.33 13.92 -20.33
CA ILE A 429 14.54 12.69 -19.55
C ILE A 429 13.44 11.63 -19.74
N PRO A 430 12.13 11.97 -19.88
CA PRO A 430 11.09 10.97 -20.09
C PRO A 430 11.34 10.02 -21.27
N HIS A 431 12.12 10.45 -22.27
CA HIS A 431 12.47 9.60 -23.42
C HIS A 431 13.43 8.46 -23.06
N SER A 432 14.04 8.48 -21.88
CA SER A 432 14.98 7.45 -21.41
C SER A 432 14.41 6.60 -20.26
N TYR A 433 13.17 6.81 -19.83
CA TYR A 433 12.61 6.07 -18.68
C TYR A 433 12.60 4.55 -18.92
N GLU A 434 12.17 4.10 -20.08
CA GLU A 434 12.15 2.68 -20.44
C GLU A 434 13.53 2.05 -20.35
N TYR A 435 14.54 2.69 -20.93
CA TYR A 435 15.93 2.25 -20.84
C TYR A 435 16.42 2.20 -19.38
N GLN A 436 16.12 3.24 -18.59
CA GLN A 436 16.56 3.31 -17.20
C GLN A 436 15.91 2.24 -16.34
N ASP A 437 14.62 2.00 -16.53
CA ASP A 437 13.87 0.98 -15.82
C ASP A 437 14.44 -0.41 -16.08
N GLU A 438 14.86 -0.69 -17.31
CA GLU A 438 15.55 -1.93 -17.68
C GLU A 438 16.97 -1.99 -17.11
N ALA A 439 17.76 -0.93 -17.26
CA ALA A 439 19.18 -0.90 -16.88
C ALA A 439 19.40 -0.93 -15.36
N LEU A 440 18.53 -0.29 -14.56
CA LEU A 440 18.63 -0.27 -13.10
C LEU A 440 18.33 -1.66 -12.47
N GLU A 441 17.57 -2.51 -13.15
CA GLU A 441 17.20 -3.88 -12.70
C GLU A 441 16.70 -3.94 -11.24
N ILE A 442 16.01 -2.90 -10.76
CA ILE A 442 15.56 -2.80 -9.37
C ILE A 442 14.62 -3.95 -9.03
N GLU A 443 13.63 -4.21 -9.90
CA GLU A 443 12.65 -5.29 -9.71
C GLU A 443 13.34 -6.64 -9.54
N MET A 444 14.24 -6.99 -10.45
CA MET A 444 14.94 -8.28 -10.43
C MET A 444 15.85 -8.40 -9.21
N THR A 445 16.63 -7.34 -8.91
CA THR A 445 17.56 -7.33 -7.77
C THR A 445 16.83 -7.50 -6.43
N VAL A 446 15.69 -6.79 -6.25
CA VAL A 446 14.88 -6.92 -5.02
C VAL A 446 14.26 -8.30 -4.93
N SER A 447 13.68 -8.80 -6.03
CA SER A 447 13.04 -10.12 -6.09
C SER A 447 14.02 -11.24 -5.70
N GLU A 448 15.20 -11.26 -6.29
CA GLU A 448 16.22 -12.29 -6.02
C GLU A 448 16.73 -12.23 -4.58
N LYS A 449 17.14 -11.04 -4.12
CA LYS A 449 17.67 -10.87 -2.77
C LYS A 449 16.63 -11.13 -1.69
N MET A 450 15.40 -10.66 -1.88
CA MET A 450 14.29 -10.90 -0.95
C MET A 450 13.88 -12.38 -0.95
N GLY A 451 13.87 -13.04 -2.11
CA GLY A 451 13.62 -14.48 -2.23
C GLY A 451 14.69 -15.35 -1.57
N ALA A 452 15.94 -14.86 -1.51
CA ALA A 452 17.07 -15.53 -0.89
C ALA A 452 17.23 -15.29 0.62
N LEU A 453 16.44 -14.39 1.24
CA LEU A 453 16.46 -14.14 2.68
C LEU A 453 16.10 -15.40 3.46
N ARG A 454 16.60 -15.52 4.69
CA ARG A 454 16.10 -16.54 5.62
C ARG A 454 14.65 -16.24 5.99
N SER A 455 13.85 -17.27 6.28
CA SER A 455 12.43 -17.09 6.65
C SER A 455 12.22 -16.07 7.76
N SER A 456 13.11 -16.04 8.76
CA SER A 456 13.07 -15.07 9.86
C SER A 456 13.41 -13.63 9.44
N GLU A 457 14.21 -13.45 8.40
CA GLU A 457 14.52 -12.11 7.85
C GLU A 457 13.39 -11.64 6.92
N PHE A 458 12.86 -12.55 6.11
CA PHE A 458 11.71 -12.27 5.25
C PHE A 458 10.47 -11.93 6.07
N GLU A 459 10.21 -12.65 7.16
CA GLU A 459 9.13 -12.34 8.09
C GLU A 459 9.26 -10.92 8.65
N ARG A 460 10.47 -10.49 9.05
CA ARG A 460 10.72 -9.13 9.55
C ARG A 460 10.49 -8.02 8.52
N VAL A 461 10.54 -8.32 7.23
CA VAL A 461 10.24 -7.33 6.17
C VAL A 461 8.75 -7.01 6.14
N LEU A 462 7.89 -8.01 6.33
CA LEU A 462 6.46 -7.88 6.07
C LEU A 462 5.59 -7.93 7.34
N HIS A 463 5.98 -8.69 8.36
CA HIS A 463 5.21 -8.87 9.60
C HIS A 463 5.03 -7.58 10.42
N PRO A 464 6.02 -6.67 10.59
CA PRO A 464 5.85 -5.45 11.37
C PRO A 464 4.70 -4.56 10.90
N VAL A 465 4.32 -4.71 9.65
CA VAL A 465 3.16 -4.03 9.04
C VAL A 465 1.85 -4.45 9.71
N PHE A 466 1.73 -5.72 10.06
CA PHE A 466 0.51 -6.32 10.63
C PHE A 466 0.55 -6.41 12.15
N GLU A 467 1.72 -6.66 12.74
CA GLU A 467 1.93 -7.00 14.15
C GLU A 467 1.27 -6.02 15.13
N GLN A 468 1.38 -4.72 14.88
CA GLN A 468 0.87 -3.69 15.80
C GLN A 468 -0.67 -3.67 15.93
N ASP A 469 -1.38 -4.23 14.96
CA ASP A 469 -2.84 -4.18 14.90
C ASP A 469 -3.50 -5.58 14.91
N GLU A 470 -2.72 -6.65 14.96
CA GLU A 470 -3.23 -8.03 15.10
C GLU A 470 -4.22 -8.15 16.25
N ILE A 471 -3.87 -7.63 17.43
CA ILE A 471 -4.73 -7.67 18.61
C ILE A 471 -6.05 -6.95 18.36
N LYS A 472 -6.03 -5.83 17.65
CA LYS A 472 -7.24 -5.07 17.33
C LYS A 472 -8.19 -5.88 16.44
N LEU A 473 -7.64 -6.54 15.41
CA LEU A 473 -8.41 -7.42 14.51
C LEU A 473 -9.00 -8.62 15.26
N ILE A 474 -8.21 -9.25 16.12
CA ILE A 474 -8.64 -10.39 16.93
C ILE A 474 -9.78 -9.98 17.86
N VAL A 475 -9.65 -8.85 18.57
CA VAL A 475 -10.69 -8.33 19.49
C VAL A 475 -11.96 -7.95 18.73
N VAL A 476 -11.83 -7.32 17.57
CA VAL A 476 -12.98 -6.99 16.70
C VAL A 476 -13.74 -8.25 16.31
N GLY A 477 -13.03 -9.31 15.91
CA GLY A 477 -13.64 -10.62 15.63
C GLY A 477 -14.43 -11.17 16.83
N GLY A 478 -13.86 -11.08 18.02
CA GLY A 478 -14.54 -11.47 19.26
C GLY A 478 -15.81 -10.65 19.53
N VAL A 479 -15.75 -9.34 19.41
CA VAL A 479 -16.91 -8.44 19.63
C VAL A 479 -18.04 -8.75 18.63
N LEU A 480 -17.68 -8.94 17.35
CA LEU A 480 -18.65 -9.31 16.31
C LEU A 480 -19.27 -10.69 16.58
N GLY A 481 -18.44 -11.66 16.97
CA GLY A 481 -18.92 -12.98 17.37
C GLY A 481 -19.90 -12.92 18.56
N ALA A 482 -19.60 -12.09 19.57
CA ALA A 482 -20.52 -11.86 20.70
C ALA A 482 -21.86 -11.27 20.26
N ALA A 483 -21.82 -10.28 19.36
CA ALA A 483 -23.03 -9.66 18.81
C ALA A 483 -23.91 -10.69 18.07
N VAL A 484 -23.30 -11.55 17.26
CA VAL A 484 -24.01 -12.65 16.59
C VAL A 484 -24.53 -13.64 17.61
N GLY A 485 -23.80 -13.97 18.68
CA GLY A 485 -24.28 -14.84 19.78
C GLY A 485 -25.52 -14.27 20.48
N VAL A 486 -25.59 -12.94 20.66
CA VAL A 486 -26.81 -12.27 21.16
C VAL A 486 -27.98 -12.46 20.19
N ILE A 487 -27.75 -12.18 18.91
CA ILE A 487 -28.78 -12.35 17.87
C ILE A 487 -29.25 -13.80 17.80
N GLN A 488 -28.34 -14.76 17.87
CA GLN A 488 -28.64 -16.19 17.87
C GLN A 488 -29.52 -16.58 19.06
N TYR A 489 -29.21 -16.05 20.25
CA TYR A 489 -30.04 -16.31 21.44
C TYR A 489 -31.48 -15.83 21.23
N TYR A 490 -31.68 -14.57 20.83
CA TYR A 490 -33.02 -14.02 20.65
C TYR A 490 -33.77 -14.64 19.46
N ALA A 491 -33.09 -14.99 18.38
CA ALA A 491 -33.69 -15.57 17.20
C ALA A 491 -34.09 -17.04 17.39
N ALA A 492 -33.26 -17.82 18.09
CA ALA A 492 -33.43 -19.26 18.21
C ALA A 492 -33.98 -19.73 19.57
N PHE A 493 -33.62 -19.05 20.68
CA PHE A 493 -33.91 -19.48 22.04
C PHE A 493 -34.68 -18.42 22.85
N GLY A 494 -34.68 -17.15 22.48
CA GLY A 494 -35.24 -16.04 23.24
C GLY A 494 -36.63 -15.64 22.83
N GLY A 495 -37.59 -16.53 23.05
CA GLY A 495 -38.96 -16.27 22.74
C GLY A 495 -39.96 -16.45 23.91
N SER A 496 -39.50 -16.54 25.13
CA SER A 496 -40.40 -16.61 26.31
C SER A 496 -40.47 -15.30 27.05
#